data_2b1463b6d1eb332035b693e4e4a0c0c5
#
_entry.id   2b1463b6d1eb332035b693e4e4a0c0c5
#
_cell.length_a   1.000
_cell.length_b   1.000
_cell.length_c   1.000
_cell.angle_alpha   90.00
_cell.angle_beta   90.00
_cell.angle_gamma   90.00
#
_symmetry.space_group_name_H-M   'P 1'
#
loop_
_entity.id
_entity.type
_entity.pdbx_description
1 polymer ?
#
loop_
_entity_poly.entity_id
_entity_poly.type
_entity_poly.pdbx_seq_one_letter_code
_entity_poly.pdbx_strand_id
1 'polypeptide(L)'
;MSFAKWGKTVYNHCNNEWHFCVKPVAQKCRSFLFPTGTHYIFEGTVKTMEQSNQFLGTENVGRLMKRYAIPCIISLLVGALYNIVDQIFIANADYLGSYGNAANTVVFPLTVVALAIAVMIGDGCCAYVSIRLGRNEGYSARQSVGNSVVMTVASSLLLTAVYLAASDSLIAMFGGTVNEETFRLCQEYFFYITLGIPFYMFGQAMNPIIRADGSPKFAMASTIAGAITNIILDPVFIFLFRWGMIGAAVATVIGQVLTAVLSVWYLLHMKTIRPDKSCFRLRASVCTRTLALGLTSFLSQISLVAAMAAVNNMLRKYAALDPIFGLEQYAQIPMAVVGIVMKFFQIVISIVVGMAAGCIPIVGFNMGAGKRDRVKSLFTRLLLAEATVGAVAFLLVEFFPRQLIGIFGASNESVYYTQFAVKAFRIYLCMVIFACINKACFIFLQSMGKAAASTILSMLREVVFGVGFALLLPLFFGLNGVLYSMPVSDLLTFAVAALLIRQTYRVLRQEGELL
;
A
#
# COMPACT_ATOMS: atom_id res chain seq x y z
N MET A 1 12.72 12.53 -22.25
CA MET A 1 11.34 12.85 -22.64
C MET A 1 10.56 12.95 -21.35
N SER A 2 10.09 14.13 -20.95
CA SER A 2 9.38 14.33 -19.68
C SER A 2 7.98 13.72 -19.74
N PHE A 3 7.46 13.23 -18.61
CA PHE A 3 6.10 12.69 -18.48
C PHE A 3 5.01 13.67 -18.98
N ALA A 4 5.24 14.98 -18.89
CA ALA A 4 4.37 16.00 -19.46
C ALA A 4 4.26 15.95 -20.99
N LYS A 5 5.32 15.51 -21.68
CA LYS A 5 5.28 15.30 -23.15
C LYS A 5 4.52 14.03 -23.53
N TRP A 6 4.52 13.04 -22.64
CA TRP A 6 3.80 11.78 -22.84
C TRP A 6 2.28 11.98 -22.72
N GLY A 7 1.83 12.75 -21.75
CA GLY A 7 0.40 13.12 -21.61
C GLY A 7 -0.13 13.90 -22.82
N LYS A 8 0.65 14.85 -23.35
CA LYS A 8 0.28 15.59 -24.58
C LYS A 8 0.31 14.71 -25.84
N THR A 9 1.20 13.73 -25.89
CA THR A 9 1.28 12.79 -27.03
C THR A 9 0.09 11.83 -27.04
N VAL A 10 -0.37 11.38 -25.88
CA VAL A 10 -1.58 10.55 -25.74
C VAL A 10 -2.82 11.37 -26.10
N TYR A 11 -2.91 12.63 -25.65
CA TYR A 11 -4.00 13.54 -25.98
C TYR A 11 -4.13 13.84 -27.48
N ASN A 12 -3.01 14.06 -28.18
CA ASN A 12 -3.03 14.33 -29.62
C ASN A 12 -3.27 13.08 -30.48
N HIS A 13 -2.98 11.87 -29.96
CA HIS A 13 -3.24 10.63 -30.71
C HIS A 13 -4.70 10.14 -30.57
N CYS A 14 -5.34 10.42 -29.45
CA CYS A 14 -6.75 10.04 -29.25
C CYS A 14 -7.74 10.82 -30.13
N ASN A 15 -7.39 12.00 -30.61
CA ASN A 15 -8.29 12.80 -31.46
C ASN A 15 -8.41 12.35 -32.92
N ASN A 16 -7.55 11.45 -33.41
CA ASN A 16 -7.53 11.11 -34.85
C ASN A 16 -7.82 9.65 -35.23
N GLU A 17 -7.83 8.66 -34.31
CA GLU A 17 -8.02 7.25 -34.72
C GLU A 17 -8.69 6.37 -33.65
N TRP A 18 -9.98 6.59 -33.38
CA TRP A 18 -10.77 5.80 -32.41
C TRP A 18 -11.17 4.38 -32.85
N HIS A 19 -11.01 4.04 -34.11
CA HIS A 19 -11.48 2.73 -34.64
C HIS A 19 -10.49 1.57 -34.54
N PHE A 20 -9.22 1.79 -34.19
CA PHE A 20 -8.20 0.73 -34.26
C PHE A 20 -7.65 0.21 -32.91
N CYS A 21 -7.85 0.91 -31.80
CA CYS A 21 -7.20 0.53 -30.53
C CYS A 21 -7.97 -0.46 -29.65
N VAL A 22 -9.29 -0.62 -29.83
CA VAL A 22 -10.11 -1.44 -28.90
C VAL A 22 -10.04 -2.95 -29.20
N LYS A 23 -9.91 -3.33 -30.48
CA LYS A 23 -9.88 -4.76 -30.87
C LYS A 23 -8.62 -5.54 -30.41
N PRO A 24 -7.38 -5.02 -30.50
CA PRO A 24 -6.20 -5.78 -30.08
C PRO A 24 -6.06 -5.93 -28.56
N VAL A 25 -6.54 -4.96 -27.78
CA VAL A 25 -6.47 -4.99 -26.30
C VAL A 25 -7.46 -5.99 -25.73
N ALA A 26 -8.68 -6.04 -26.25
CA ALA A 26 -9.68 -7.01 -25.85
C ALA A 26 -9.27 -8.46 -26.16
N GLN A 27 -8.57 -8.69 -27.27
CA GLN A 27 -8.09 -10.01 -27.67
C GLN A 27 -6.87 -10.46 -26.84
N LYS A 28 -5.97 -9.53 -26.46
CA LYS A 28 -4.84 -9.80 -25.56
C LYS A 28 -5.27 -9.97 -24.10
N CYS A 29 -6.29 -9.25 -23.64
CA CYS A 29 -6.87 -9.48 -22.31
C CYS A 29 -7.56 -10.85 -22.20
N ARG A 30 -8.17 -11.34 -23.29
CA ARG A 30 -8.79 -12.68 -23.30
C ARG A 30 -7.77 -13.81 -23.10
N SER A 31 -6.58 -13.69 -23.67
CA SER A 31 -5.49 -14.68 -23.50
C SER A 31 -4.78 -14.60 -22.13
N PHE A 32 -4.87 -13.45 -21.43
CA PHE A 32 -4.27 -13.26 -20.10
C PHE A 32 -5.21 -13.64 -18.97
N LEU A 33 -6.52 -13.51 -19.16
CA LEU A 33 -7.55 -13.79 -18.15
C LEU A 33 -8.05 -15.25 -18.16
N PHE A 34 -7.89 -15.97 -19.27
CA PHE A 34 -8.37 -17.35 -19.40
C PHE A 34 -7.33 -18.20 -20.11
N PRO A 35 -6.51 -18.98 -19.41
CA PRO A 35 -5.76 -20.06 -20.03
C PRO A 35 -6.76 -21.11 -20.51
N THR A 36 -6.98 -21.15 -21.84
CA THR A 36 -7.71 -22.24 -22.50
C THR A 36 -6.95 -23.53 -22.32
N GLY A 37 -7.55 -24.45 -21.63
CA GLY A 37 -7.09 -25.83 -21.57
C GLY A 37 -6.93 -26.39 -20.18
N THR A 38 -8.04 -26.77 -19.54
CA THR A 38 -8.14 -27.97 -18.71
C THR A 38 -9.62 -28.27 -18.48
N HIS A 39 -10.20 -29.09 -19.36
CA HIS A 39 -11.27 -29.99 -18.96
C HIS A 39 -10.69 -30.96 -17.94
N TYR A 40 -10.95 -30.78 -16.66
CA TYR A 40 -10.80 -31.81 -15.67
C TYR A 40 -12.16 -32.37 -15.32
N ILE A 41 -12.33 -33.62 -15.75
CA ILE A 41 -13.38 -34.58 -15.44
C ILE A 41 -13.56 -34.63 -13.91
N PHE A 42 -14.80 -34.46 -13.50
CA PHE A 42 -15.23 -34.57 -12.10
C PHE A 42 -15.33 -36.08 -11.78
N GLU A 43 -14.25 -36.65 -11.29
CA GLU A 43 -14.30 -37.97 -10.62
C GLU A 43 -13.28 -38.04 -9.49
N GLY A 44 -13.80 -38.29 -8.30
CA GLY A 44 -13.08 -39.03 -7.28
C GLY A 44 -12.39 -38.26 -6.17
N THR A 45 -13.07 -38.21 -5.04
CA THR A 45 -12.52 -38.43 -3.70
C THR A 45 -11.89 -37.31 -2.91
N VAL A 46 -12.40 -37.18 -1.73
CA VAL A 46 -12.04 -36.41 -0.53
C VAL A 46 -10.53 -36.33 -0.19
N LYS A 47 -9.65 -36.97 -0.91
CA LYS A 47 -8.19 -37.00 -0.66
C LYS A 47 -7.38 -35.83 -1.24
N THR A 48 -7.94 -34.95 -2.05
CA THR A 48 -7.19 -33.89 -2.73
C THR A 48 -7.16 -32.56 -2.00
N MET A 49 -7.91 -32.35 -0.91
CA MET A 49 -7.96 -31.10 -0.17
C MET A 49 -6.76 -30.85 0.76
N GLU A 50 -6.10 -31.89 1.25
CA GLU A 50 -4.94 -31.77 2.17
C GLU A 50 -3.61 -31.40 1.49
N GLN A 51 -3.50 -31.57 0.18
CA GLN A 51 -2.21 -31.41 -0.53
C GLN A 51 -1.95 -29.99 -1.08
N SER A 52 -2.95 -29.10 -1.11
CA SER A 52 -2.89 -27.86 -1.90
C SER A 52 -1.83 -26.85 -1.45
N ASN A 53 -1.49 -26.74 -0.15
CA ASN A 53 -0.49 -25.77 0.35
C ASN A 53 0.77 -26.40 0.97
N GLN A 54 0.94 -27.73 0.91
CA GLN A 54 2.14 -28.42 1.42
C GLN A 54 3.42 -27.97 0.72
N PHE A 55 3.32 -27.49 -0.53
CA PHE A 55 4.47 -26.94 -1.26
C PHE A 55 5.13 -25.75 -0.55
N LEU A 56 4.38 -24.98 0.27
CA LEU A 56 4.94 -23.90 1.09
C LEU A 56 5.98 -24.40 2.09
N GLY A 57 5.82 -25.64 2.56
CA GLY A 57 6.72 -26.29 3.49
C GLY A 57 7.80 -27.16 2.85
N THR A 58 7.79 -27.40 1.54
CA THR A 58 8.70 -28.34 0.86
C THR A 58 9.50 -27.72 -0.28
N GLU A 59 8.90 -26.82 -1.06
CA GLU A 59 9.56 -26.16 -2.20
C GLU A 59 10.73 -25.26 -1.74
N ASN A 60 11.71 -25.02 -2.63
CA ASN A 60 12.87 -24.16 -2.33
C ASN A 60 12.44 -22.75 -1.90
N VAL A 61 12.98 -22.31 -0.77
CA VAL A 61 12.65 -21.03 -0.12
C VAL A 61 12.81 -19.84 -1.07
N GLY A 62 13.91 -19.78 -1.83
CA GLY A 62 14.15 -18.66 -2.76
C GLY A 62 13.14 -18.64 -3.93
N ARG A 63 12.72 -19.80 -4.41
CA ARG A 63 11.71 -19.91 -5.47
C ARG A 63 10.33 -19.47 -4.95
N LEU A 64 9.98 -19.88 -3.74
CA LEU A 64 8.73 -19.46 -3.07
C LEU A 64 8.70 -17.96 -2.84
N MET A 65 9.80 -17.37 -2.33
CA MET A 65 9.88 -15.91 -2.15
C MET A 65 9.61 -15.19 -3.47
N LYS A 66 10.29 -15.55 -4.55
CA LYS A 66 10.06 -14.93 -5.87
C LYS A 66 8.61 -15.11 -6.35
N ARG A 67 8.05 -16.31 -6.18
CA ARG A 67 6.67 -16.63 -6.61
C ARG A 67 5.60 -15.79 -5.91
N TYR A 68 5.84 -15.40 -4.65
CA TYR A 68 4.89 -14.62 -3.85
C TYR A 68 5.24 -13.13 -3.78
N ALA A 69 6.51 -12.79 -3.62
CA ALA A 69 6.94 -11.40 -3.50
C ALA A 69 6.77 -10.63 -4.81
N ILE A 70 7.18 -11.18 -5.96
CA ILE A 70 7.09 -10.46 -7.24
C ILE A 70 5.65 -10.02 -7.56
N PRO A 71 4.62 -10.90 -7.52
CA PRO A 71 3.25 -10.45 -7.74
C PRO A 71 2.78 -9.40 -6.72
N CYS A 72 3.19 -9.52 -5.46
CA CYS A 72 2.82 -8.57 -4.42
C CYS A 72 3.46 -7.19 -4.65
N ILE A 73 4.76 -7.16 -4.99
CA ILE A 73 5.47 -5.93 -5.37
C ILE A 73 4.78 -5.25 -6.55
N ILE A 74 4.47 -6.00 -7.61
CA ILE A 74 3.79 -5.46 -8.79
C ILE A 74 2.43 -4.88 -8.42
N SER A 75 1.63 -5.58 -7.59
CA SER A 75 0.33 -5.09 -7.13
C SER A 75 0.44 -3.75 -6.41
N LEU A 76 1.40 -3.60 -5.48
CA LEU A 76 1.58 -2.38 -4.71
C LEU A 76 2.18 -1.23 -5.54
N LEU A 77 3.11 -1.55 -6.43
CA LEU A 77 3.66 -0.55 -7.36
C LEU A 77 2.58 -0.02 -8.32
N VAL A 78 1.79 -0.91 -8.90
CA VAL A 78 0.66 -0.50 -9.76
C VAL A 78 -0.33 0.34 -8.97
N GLY A 79 -0.62 -0.04 -7.72
CA GLY A 79 -1.47 0.75 -6.82
C GLY A 79 -0.91 2.14 -6.52
N ALA A 80 0.41 2.28 -6.33
CA ALA A 80 1.04 3.59 -6.13
C ALA A 80 1.06 4.42 -7.43
N LEU A 81 1.33 3.79 -8.56
CA LEU A 81 1.44 4.47 -9.85
C LEU A 81 0.08 4.97 -10.36
N TYR A 82 -1.00 4.18 -10.22
CA TYR A 82 -2.29 4.64 -10.70
C TYR A 82 -2.78 5.88 -9.94
N ASN A 83 -2.54 5.96 -8.61
CA ASN A 83 -2.85 7.17 -7.84
C ASN A 83 -2.10 8.41 -8.35
N ILE A 84 -0.85 8.24 -8.81
CA ILE A 84 -0.07 9.35 -9.40
C ILE A 84 -0.65 9.73 -10.75
N VAL A 85 -1.05 8.76 -11.56
CA VAL A 85 -1.65 8.98 -12.90
C VAL A 85 -3.00 9.70 -12.78
N ASP A 86 -3.86 9.28 -11.85
CA ASP A 86 -5.13 9.95 -11.54
C ASP A 86 -4.92 11.43 -11.18
N GLN A 87 -3.97 11.72 -10.28
CA GLN A 87 -3.61 13.11 -9.95
C GLN A 87 -3.11 13.91 -11.16
N ILE A 88 -2.37 13.27 -12.08
CA ILE A 88 -1.90 13.92 -13.30
C ILE A 88 -3.08 14.26 -14.21
N PHE A 89 -4.07 13.38 -14.36
CA PHE A 89 -5.26 13.67 -15.16
C PHE A 89 -6.09 14.81 -14.58
N ILE A 90 -6.33 14.81 -13.26
CA ILE A 90 -7.04 15.89 -12.56
C ILE A 90 -6.29 17.22 -12.74
N ALA A 91 -4.96 17.22 -12.59
CA ALA A 91 -4.13 18.42 -12.72
C ALA A 91 -4.09 19.01 -14.12
N ASN A 92 -4.26 18.19 -15.16
CA ASN A 92 -4.25 18.63 -16.57
C ASN A 92 -5.65 18.94 -17.12
N ALA A 93 -6.69 18.86 -16.30
CA ALA A 93 -8.04 19.29 -16.68
C ALA A 93 -8.16 20.81 -16.51
N ASP A 94 -8.08 21.56 -17.62
CA ASP A 94 -8.03 23.04 -17.62
C ASP A 94 -9.18 23.69 -16.83
N TYR A 95 -10.35 23.05 -16.78
CA TYR A 95 -11.54 23.55 -16.10
C TYR A 95 -11.60 23.19 -14.59
N LEU A 96 -10.75 22.29 -14.10
CA LEU A 96 -10.61 21.97 -12.67
C LEU A 96 -9.51 22.78 -12.00
N GLY A 97 -8.46 23.11 -12.74
CA GLY A 97 -7.31 23.86 -12.25
C GLY A 97 -6.65 23.27 -11.01
N SER A 98 -6.19 24.14 -10.12
CA SER A 98 -5.59 23.74 -8.84
C SER A 98 -6.62 23.25 -7.82
N TYR A 99 -7.90 23.60 -7.99
CA TYR A 99 -8.97 23.24 -7.06
C TYR A 99 -9.26 21.74 -7.04
N GLY A 100 -9.18 21.07 -8.21
CA GLY A 100 -9.35 19.62 -8.30
C GLY A 100 -8.26 18.85 -7.54
N ASN A 101 -7.00 19.26 -7.68
CA ASN A 101 -5.89 18.67 -6.91
C ASN A 101 -6.01 18.92 -5.41
N ALA A 102 -6.49 20.12 -5.02
CA ALA A 102 -6.74 20.44 -3.62
C ALA A 102 -7.83 19.50 -3.05
N ALA A 103 -8.93 19.31 -3.79
CA ALA A 103 -10.01 18.41 -3.39
C ALA A 103 -9.53 16.95 -3.21
N ASN A 104 -8.76 16.43 -4.16
CA ASN A 104 -8.17 15.08 -4.04
C ASN A 104 -7.26 14.98 -2.80
N THR A 105 -6.44 16.01 -2.53
CA THR A 105 -5.54 16.03 -1.36
C THR A 105 -6.31 16.02 -0.04
N VAL A 106 -7.43 16.72 0.05
CA VAL A 106 -8.30 16.76 1.25
C VAL A 106 -8.97 15.41 1.50
N VAL A 107 -9.41 14.72 0.44
CA VAL A 107 -10.14 13.43 0.55
C VAL A 107 -9.17 12.25 0.76
N PHE A 108 -7.93 12.35 0.31
CA PHE A 108 -6.93 11.27 0.40
C PHE A 108 -6.77 10.67 1.81
N PRO A 109 -6.64 11.44 2.91
CA PRO A 109 -6.56 10.86 4.26
C PRO A 109 -7.75 9.99 4.64
N LEU A 110 -8.95 10.32 4.18
CA LEU A 110 -10.17 9.57 4.45
C LEU A 110 -10.14 8.21 3.72
N THR A 111 -9.63 8.17 2.50
CA THR A 111 -9.43 6.89 1.78
C THR A 111 -8.36 6.02 2.44
N VAL A 112 -7.33 6.62 3.04
CA VAL A 112 -6.30 5.88 3.79
C VAL A 112 -6.86 5.26 5.07
N VAL A 113 -7.83 5.89 5.74
CA VAL A 113 -8.51 5.26 6.89
C VAL A 113 -9.26 3.99 6.46
N ALA A 114 -9.97 4.03 5.33
CA ALA A 114 -10.63 2.85 4.76
C ALA A 114 -9.61 1.74 4.42
N LEU A 115 -8.48 2.11 3.80
CA LEU A 115 -7.39 1.20 3.52
C LEU A 115 -6.82 0.58 4.80
N ALA A 116 -6.59 1.37 5.84
CA ALA A 116 -6.03 0.92 7.12
C ALA A 116 -6.88 -0.19 7.75
N ILE A 117 -8.21 0.00 7.77
CA ILE A 117 -9.15 -1.00 8.29
C ILE A 117 -9.14 -2.26 7.41
N ALA A 118 -9.15 -2.10 6.09
CA ALA A 118 -9.15 -3.22 5.15
C ALA A 118 -7.89 -4.10 5.28
N VAL A 119 -6.69 -3.47 5.31
CA VAL A 119 -5.43 -4.22 5.45
C VAL A 119 -5.24 -4.78 6.85
N MET A 120 -5.81 -4.16 7.90
CA MET A 120 -5.84 -4.75 9.23
C MET A 120 -6.54 -6.11 9.22
N ILE A 121 -7.70 -6.18 8.60
CA ILE A 121 -8.47 -7.43 8.50
C ILE A 121 -7.78 -8.41 7.55
N GLY A 122 -7.35 -7.95 6.38
CA GLY A 122 -6.77 -8.80 5.33
C GLY A 122 -5.42 -9.42 5.68
N ASP A 123 -4.44 -8.61 6.09
CA ASP A 123 -3.10 -9.09 6.46
C ASP A 123 -3.15 -9.91 7.76
N GLY A 124 -3.99 -9.48 8.71
CA GLY A 124 -4.21 -10.24 9.94
C GLY A 124 -4.81 -11.62 9.67
N CYS A 125 -5.80 -11.70 8.77
CA CYS A 125 -6.38 -12.97 8.31
C CYS A 125 -5.33 -13.82 7.58
N CYS A 126 -4.56 -13.23 6.67
CA CYS A 126 -3.50 -13.90 5.92
C CYS A 126 -2.48 -14.56 6.86
N ALA A 127 -2.00 -13.83 7.87
CA ALA A 127 -1.06 -14.35 8.86
C ALA A 127 -1.68 -15.48 9.71
N TYR A 128 -2.90 -15.27 10.22
CA TYR A 128 -3.59 -16.26 11.05
C TYR A 128 -3.89 -17.55 10.27
N VAL A 129 -4.47 -17.42 9.09
CA VAL A 129 -4.79 -18.55 8.19
C VAL A 129 -3.55 -19.35 7.87
N SER A 130 -2.45 -18.68 7.50
CA SER A 130 -1.21 -19.35 7.12
C SER A 130 -0.63 -20.18 8.26
N ILE A 131 -0.65 -19.66 9.49
CA ILE A 131 -0.20 -20.38 10.69
C ILE A 131 -1.11 -21.59 10.95
N ARG A 132 -2.44 -21.43 10.83
CA ARG A 132 -3.39 -22.51 11.05
C ARG A 132 -3.28 -23.63 10.01
N LEU A 133 -3.07 -23.28 8.75
CA LEU A 133 -2.79 -24.25 7.70
C LEU A 133 -1.50 -25.02 7.96
N GLY A 134 -0.45 -24.36 8.44
CA GLY A 134 0.78 -25.03 8.83
C GLY A 134 0.61 -26.03 9.98
N ARG A 135 -0.37 -25.79 10.87
CA ARG A 135 -0.75 -26.69 11.98
C ARG A 135 -1.76 -27.78 11.56
N ASN A 136 -2.12 -27.85 10.30
CA ASN A 136 -3.19 -28.71 9.79
C ASN A 136 -4.59 -28.42 10.39
N GLU A 137 -4.81 -27.19 10.88
CA GLU A 137 -6.08 -26.75 11.46
C GLU A 137 -6.96 -26.08 10.38
N GLY A 138 -7.33 -26.80 9.33
CA GLY A 138 -8.03 -26.28 8.16
C GLY A 138 -9.40 -25.64 8.48
N TYR A 139 -10.13 -26.16 9.48
CA TYR A 139 -11.40 -25.55 9.90
C TYR A 139 -11.21 -24.15 10.50
N SER A 140 -10.23 -23.96 11.39
CA SER A 140 -9.89 -22.66 11.96
C SER A 140 -9.46 -21.66 10.90
N ALA A 141 -8.73 -22.11 9.87
CA ALA A 141 -8.33 -21.29 8.73
C ALA A 141 -9.56 -20.80 7.92
N ARG A 142 -10.47 -21.72 7.54
CA ARG A 142 -11.71 -21.38 6.81
C ARG A 142 -12.60 -20.46 7.63
N GLN A 143 -12.70 -20.68 8.93
CA GLN A 143 -13.48 -19.82 9.82
C GLN A 143 -12.91 -18.40 9.89
N SER A 144 -11.58 -18.23 9.89
CA SER A 144 -10.96 -16.90 9.85
C SER A 144 -11.31 -16.17 8.55
N VAL A 145 -11.31 -16.85 7.40
CA VAL A 145 -11.72 -16.26 6.12
C VAL A 145 -13.17 -15.78 6.18
N GLY A 146 -14.10 -16.64 6.61
CA GLY A 146 -15.51 -16.27 6.74
C GLY A 146 -15.73 -15.09 7.69
N ASN A 147 -15.08 -15.11 8.86
CA ASN A 147 -15.15 -14.00 9.82
C ASN A 147 -14.57 -12.70 9.25
N SER A 148 -13.46 -12.79 8.49
CA SER A 148 -12.84 -11.60 7.87
C SER A 148 -13.71 -11.00 6.78
N VAL A 149 -14.41 -11.81 6.00
CA VAL A 149 -15.41 -11.32 5.02
C VAL A 149 -16.51 -10.54 5.73
N VAL A 150 -17.09 -11.11 6.80
CA VAL A 150 -18.16 -10.42 7.58
C VAL A 150 -17.64 -9.14 8.22
N MET A 151 -16.47 -9.18 8.86
CA MET A 151 -15.85 -7.99 9.46
C MET A 151 -15.59 -6.89 8.42
N THR A 152 -15.09 -7.24 7.24
CA THR A 152 -14.83 -6.28 6.16
C THR A 152 -16.12 -5.65 5.66
N VAL A 153 -17.15 -6.45 5.39
CA VAL A 153 -18.45 -5.92 4.94
C VAL A 153 -19.09 -5.05 6.00
N ALA A 154 -19.11 -5.50 7.26
CA ALA A 154 -19.71 -4.73 8.34
C ALA A 154 -18.97 -3.41 8.60
N SER A 155 -17.62 -3.44 8.67
CA SER A 155 -16.83 -2.23 8.89
C SER A 155 -16.89 -1.26 7.72
N SER A 156 -16.96 -1.76 6.48
CA SER A 156 -17.07 -0.90 5.31
C SER A 156 -18.42 -0.20 5.21
N LEU A 157 -19.51 -0.89 5.49
CA LEU A 157 -20.84 -0.30 5.54
C LEU A 157 -20.98 0.72 6.68
N LEU A 158 -20.43 0.40 7.86
CA LEU A 158 -20.38 1.34 8.99
C LEU A 158 -19.57 2.59 8.63
N LEU A 159 -18.39 2.43 8.03
CA LEU A 159 -17.56 3.56 7.63
C LEU A 159 -18.25 4.41 6.56
N THR A 160 -18.90 3.79 5.57
CA THR A 160 -19.69 4.48 4.55
C THR A 160 -20.83 5.30 5.20
N ALA A 161 -21.55 4.72 6.15
CA ALA A 161 -22.62 5.43 6.86
C ALA A 161 -22.07 6.64 7.66
N VAL A 162 -20.94 6.47 8.35
CA VAL A 162 -20.28 7.56 9.09
C VAL A 162 -19.81 8.65 8.13
N TYR A 163 -19.22 8.29 6.99
CA TYR A 163 -18.71 9.25 6.01
C TYR A 163 -19.84 10.04 5.35
N LEU A 164 -20.96 9.40 5.03
CA LEU A 164 -22.14 10.10 4.49
C LEU A 164 -22.78 11.02 5.53
N ALA A 165 -22.86 10.59 6.80
CA ALA A 165 -23.47 11.37 7.85
C ALA A 165 -22.62 12.57 8.31
N ALA A 166 -21.28 12.47 8.24
CA ALA A 166 -20.34 13.48 8.73
C ALA A 166 -19.52 14.12 7.62
N SER A 167 -19.95 14.04 6.35
CA SER A 167 -19.22 14.47 5.16
C SER A 167 -18.58 15.86 5.31
N ASP A 168 -19.41 16.87 5.59
CA ASP A 168 -18.97 18.27 5.63
C ASP A 168 -17.99 18.51 6.78
N SER A 169 -18.24 17.92 7.95
CA SER A 169 -17.35 18.02 9.11
C SER A 169 -15.99 17.39 8.85
N LEU A 170 -15.97 16.25 8.17
CA LEU A 170 -14.73 15.55 7.81
C LEU A 170 -13.93 16.33 6.76
N ILE A 171 -14.58 16.85 5.72
CA ILE A 171 -13.96 17.71 4.71
C ILE A 171 -13.37 18.96 5.36
N ALA A 172 -14.13 19.61 6.27
CA ALA A 172 -13.65 20.79 7.00
C ALA A 172 -12.44 20.46 7.90
N MET A 173 -12.44 19.31 8.59
CA MET A 173 -11.35 18.88 9.46
C MET A 173 -10.03 18.69 8.68
N PHE A 174 -10.09 18.25 7.43
CA PHE A 174 -8.90 18.07 6.58
C PHE A 174 -8.57 19.29 5.69
N GLY A 175 -9.23 20.44 5.93
CA GLY A 175 -8.87 21.71 5.31
C GLY A 175 -9.59 21.98 3.98
N GLY A 176 -10.73 21.34 3.70
CA GLY A 176 -11.51 21.57 2.48
C GLY A 176 -12.23 22.92 2.41
N THR A 177 -12.26 23.68 3.51
CA THR A 177 -12.97 24.97 3.62
C THR A 177 -12.13 26.19 3.24
N VAL A 178 -11.03 26.00 2.50
CA VAL A 178 -10.15 27.11 2.06
C VAL A 178 -10.89 28.09 1.16
N ASN A 179 -11.75 27.58 0.28
CA ASN A 179 -12.65 28.38 -0.56
C ASN A 179 -13.88 27.53 -0.95
N GLU A 180 -14.92 28.21 -1.41
CA GLU A 180 -16.22 27.60 -1.74
C GLU A 180 -16.11 26.56 -2.86
N GLU A 181 -15.32 26.84 -3.91
CA GLU A 181 -15.14 25.94 -5.04
C GLU A 181 -14.41 24.64 -4.65
N THR A 182 -13.32 24.75 -3.86
CA THR A 182 -12.63 23.54 -3.35
C THR A 182 -13.57 22.73 -2.47
N PHE A 183 -14.37 23.37 -1.61
CA PHE A 183 -15.31 22.66 -0.75
C PHE A 183 -16.35 21.89 -1.57
N ARG A 184 -16.94 22.53 -2.59
CA ARG A 184 -17.89 21.91 -3.51
C ARG A 184 -17.28 20.70 -4.23
N LEU A 185 -16.07 20.84 -4.79
CA LEU A 185 -15.37 19.76 -5.47
C LEU A 185 -14.99 18.62 -4.51
N CYS A 186 -14.65 18.94 -3.24
CA CYS A 186 -14.45 17.93 -2.19
C CYS A 186 -15.73 17.15 -1.92
N GLN A 187 -16.88 17.83 -1.78
CA GLN A 187 -18.16 17.17 -1.53
C GLN A 187 -18.55 16.24 -2.68
N GLU A 188 -18.43 16.71 -3.94
CA GLU A 188 -18.71 15.91 -5.13
C GLU A 188 -17.82 14.66 -5.18
N TYR A 189 -16.49 14.84 -5.05
CA TYR A 189 -15.53 13.74 -5.10
C TYR A 189 -15.72 12.76 -3.95
N PHE A 190 -15.85 13.27 -2.71
CA PHE A 190 -15.97 12.45 -1.52
C PHE A 190 -17.26 11.64 -1.49
N PHE A 191 -18.37 12.18 -1.96
CA PHE A 191 -19.65 11.47 -2.03
C PHE A 191 -19.52 10.20 -2.87
N TYR A 192 -19.03 10.30 -4.12
CA TYR A 192 -18.89 9.15 -5.00
C TYR A 192 -17.84 8.16 -4.52
N ILE A 193 -16.69 8.63 -4.03
CA ILE A 193 -15.67 7.77 -3.43
C ILE A 193 -16.24 7.01 -2.23
N THR A 194 -17.05 7.65 -1.40
CA THR A 194 -17.67 7.02 -0.22
C THR A 194 -18.60 5.87 -0.61
N LEU A 195 -19.36 6.01 -1.70
CA LEU A 195 -20.17 4.90 -2.25
C LEU A 195 -19.31 3.73 -2.73
N GLY A 196 -18.08 3.98 -3.15
CA GLY A 196 -17.09 2.98 -3.55
C GLY A 196 -16.39 2.27 -2.38
N ILE A 197 -16.41 2.81 -1.15
CA ILE A 197 -15.68 2.27 0.01
C ILE A 197 -15.96 0.79 0.28
N PRO A 198 -17.19 0.27 0.25
CA PRO A 198 -17.44 -1.15 0.48
C PRO A 198 -16.68 -2.05 -0.51
N PHE A 199 -16.66 -1.69 -1.78
CA PHE A 199 -15.95 -2.43 -2.83
C PHE A 199 -14.45 -2.30 -2.68
N TYR A 200 -13.96 -1.08 -2.40
CA TYR A 200 -12.55 -0.82 -2.15
C TYR A 200 -12.01 -1.65 -0.98
N MET A 201 -12.64 -1.54 0.18
CA MET A 201 -12.22 -2.27 1.38
C MET A 201 -12.28 -3.78 1.18
N PHE A 202 -13.30 -4.28 0.49
CA PHE A 202 -13.43 -5.70 0.19
C PHE A 202 -12.28 -6.20 -0.71
N GLY A 203 -11.98 -5.49 -1.80
CA GLY A 203 -10.87 -5.82 -2.69
C GLY A 203 -9.52 -5.81 -1.97
N GLN A 204 -9.27 -4.79 -1.14
CA GLN A 204 -8.02 -4.64 -0.38
C GLN A 204 -7.86 -5.73 0.71
N ALA A 205 -8.92 -6.08 1.43
CA ALA A 205 -8.88 -7.13 2.44
C ALA A 205 -8.74 -8.53 1.82
N MET A 206 -9.39 -8.77 0.68
CA MET A 206 -9.32 -10.07 0.00
C MET A 206 -7.97 -10.35 -0.65
N ASN A 207 -7.22 -9.34 -1.08
CA ASN A 207 -5.93 -9.51 -1.75
C ASN A 207 -4.93 -10.38 -0.95
N PRO A 208 -4.61 -10.09 0.33
CA PRO A 208 -3.76 -10.95 1.14
C PRO A 208 -4.37 -12.33 1.42
N ILE A 209 -5.70 -12.43 1.54
CA ILE A 209 -6.39 -13.71 1.76
C ILE A 209 -6.26 -14.63 0.53
N ILE A 210 -6.39 -14.09 -0.68
CA ILE A 210 -6.16 -14.79 -1.95
C ILE A 210 -4.72 -15.31 -2.03
N ARG A 211 -3.74 -14.52 -1.56
CA ARG A 211 -2.34 -14.97 -1.47
C ARG A 211 -2.17 -16.13 -0.50
N ALA A 212 -2.86 -16.11 0.65
CA ALA A 212 -2.83 -17.19 1.62
C ALA A 212 -3.45 -18.50 1.08
N ASP A 213 -4.44 -18.39 0.18
CA ASP A 213 -5.03 -19.54 -0.54
C ASP A 213 -4.10 -20.13 -1.64
N GLY A 214 -2.90 -19.56 -1.82
CA GLY A 214 -1.89 -20.07 -2.77
C GLY A 214 -1.95 -19.44 -4.17
N SER A 215 -2.70 -18.37 -4.37
CA SER A 215 -2.89 -17.74 -5.69
C SER A 215 -2.41 -16.27 -5.78
N PRO A 216 -1.11 -15.97 -5.51
CA PRO A 216 -0.59 -14.61 -5.53
C PRO A 216 -0.70 -13.94 -6.92
N LYS A 217 -0.62 -14.73 -8.01
CA LYS A 217 -0.80 -14.22 -9.37
C LYS A 217 -2.22 -13.71 -9.63
N PHE A 218 -3.23 -14.37 -9.07
CA PHE A 218 -4.62 -13.91 -9.21
C PHE A 218 -4.85 -12.61 -8.41
N ALA A 219 -4.32 -12.53 -7.19
CA ALA A 219 -4.35 -11.30 -6.40
C ALA A 219 -3.73 -10.11 -7.15
N MET A 220 -2.59 -10.33 -7.80
CA MET A 220 -1.96 -9.33 -8.67
C MET A 220 -2.86 -8.96 -9.87
N ALA A 221 -3.38 -9.96 -10.57
CA ALA A 221 -4.18 -9.73 -11.77
C ALA A 221 -5.48 -8.94 -11.47
N SER A 222 -6.13 -9.20 -10.33
CA SER A 222 -7.32 -8.45 -9.91
C SER A 222 -7.02 -6.98 -9.62
N THR A 223 -5.89 -6.69 -8.95
CA THR A 223 -5.44 -5.31 -8.69
C THR A 223 -5.09 -4.58 -9.99
N ILE A 224 -4.34 -5.24 -10.89
CA ILE A 224 -3.97 -4.67 -12.19
C ILE A 224 -5.20 -4.40 -13.04
N ALA A 225 -6.18 -5.31 -13.07
CA ALA A 225 -7.41 -5.13 -13.83
C ALA A 225 -8.17 -3.88 -13.36
N GLY A 226 -8.32 -3.69 -12.04
CA GLY A 226 -8.95 -2.48 -11.48
C GLY A 226 -8.19 -1.20 -11.83
N ALA A 227 -6.85 -1.22 -11.69
CA ALA A 227 -6.01 -0.06 -12.00
C ALA A 227 -6.03 0.32 -13.50
N ILE A 228 -5.95 -0.66 -14.39
CA ILE A 228 -6.04 -0.41 -15.84
C ILE A 228 -7.42 0.15 -16.21
N THR A 229 -8.49 -0.38 -15.62
CA THR A 229 -9.85 0.13 -15.85
C THR A 229 -9.95 1.59 -15.43
N ASN A 230 -9.45 1.97 -14.25
CA ASN A 230 -9.42 3.35 -13.81
C ASN A 230 -8.61 4.23 -14.78
N ILE A 231 -7.36 3.88 -15.11
CA ILE A 231 -6.49 4.64 -16.02
C ILE A 231 -7.13 4.87 -17.41
N ILE A 232 -7.93 3.92 -17.88
CA ILE A 232 -8.64 4.06 -19.18
C ILE A 232 -9.87 4.96 -19.03
N LEU A 233 -10.61 4.83 -17.92
CA LEU A 233 -11.86 5.57 -17.72
C LEU A 233 -11.65 7.01 -17.28
N ASP A 234 -10.57 7.31 -16.54
CA ASP A 234 -10.25 8.68 -16.10
C ASP A 234 -10.24 9.69 -17.26
N PRO A 235 -9.45 9.51 -18.34
CA PRO A 235 -9.45 10.45 -19.44
C PRO A 235 -10.81 10.51 -20.19
N VAL A 236 -11.55 9.41 -20.22
CA VAL A 236 -12.90 9.40 -20.84
C VAL A 236 -13.87 10.27 -20.04
N PHE A 237 -13.91 10.12 -18.73
CA PHE A 237 -14.85 10.85 -17.90
C PHE A 237 -14.41 12.28 -17.61
N ILE A 238 -13.13 12.52 -17.45
CA ILE A 238 -12.59 13.84 -17.16
C ILE A 238 -12.56 14.71 -18.42
N PHE A 239 -11.96 14.22 -19.54
CA PHE A 239 -11.74 15.06 -20.72
C PHE A 239 -12.84 14.96 -21.77
N LEU A 240 -13.37 13.75 -22.06
CA LEU A 240 -14.37 13.57 -23.09
C LEU A 240 -15.77 13.96 -22.60
N PHE A 241 -16.19 13.43 -21.44
CA PHE A 241 -17.51 13.73 -20.86
C PHE A 241 -17.52 14.99 -19.99
N ARG A 242 -16.36 15.50 -19.61
CA ARG A 242 -16.19 16.70 -18.76
C ARG A 242 -16.95 16.61 -17.44
N TRP A 243 -16.99 15.43 -16.83
CA TRP A 243 -17.64 15.22 -15.52
C TRP A 243 -16.80 15.72 -14.34
N GLY A 244 -15.59 16.22 -14.55
CA GLY A 244 -14.75 16.79 -13.52
C GLY A 244 -14.37 15.81 -12.42
N MET A 245 -14.47 16.26 -11.17
CA MET A 245 -14.14 15.44 -9.99
C MET A 245 -15.09 14.24 -9.84
N ILE A 246 -16.35 14.38 -10.29
CA ILE A 246 -17.28 13.25 -10.33
C ILE A 246 -16.77 12.17 -11.29
N GLY A 247 -16.24 12.57 -12.45
CA GLY A 247 -15.67 11.64 -13.43
C GLY A 247 -14.50 10.84 -12.88
N ALA A 248 -13.54 11.50 -12.22
CA ALA A 248 -12.42 10.85 -11.55
C ALA A 248 -12.88 9.86 -10.46
N ALA A 249 -13.84 10.29 -9.61
CA ALA A 249 -14.39 9.43 -8.57
C ALA A 249 -15.10 8.19 -9.16
N VAL A 250 -15.94 8.36 -10.16
CA VAL A 250 -16.68 7.26 -10.81
C VAL A 250 -15.73 6.27 -11.48
N ALA A 251 -14.70 6.75 -12.19
CA ALA A 251 -13.68 5.88 -12.80
C ALA A 251 -12.96 5.03 -11.75
N THR A 252 -12.58 5.66 -10.64
CA THR A 252 -11.95 4.99 -9.49
C THR A 252 -12.89 3.93 -8.90
N VAL A 253 -14.14 4.26 -8.66
CA VAL A 253 -15.15 3.34 -8.11
C VAL A 253 -15.40 2.15 -9.04
N ILE A 254 -15.49 2.37 -10.36
CA ILE A 254 -15.64 1.27 -11.32
C ILE A 254 -14.45 0.30 -11.24
N GLY A 255 -13.22 0.80 -11.17
CA GLY A 255 -12.02 -0.02 -10.97
C GLY A 255 -12.05 -0.82 -9.65
N GLN A 256 -12.53 -0.20 -8.56
CA GLN A 256 -12.71 -0.85 -7.27
C GLN A 256 -13.80 -1.92 -7.31
N VAL A 257 -14.94 -1.65 -7.95
CA VAL A 257 -16.03 -2.62 -8.16
C VAL A 257 -15.52 -3.83 -8.95
N LEU A 258 -14.76 -3.62 -10.02
CA LEU A 258 -14.17 -4.72 -10.80
C LEU A 258 -13.25 -5.59 -9.93
N THR A 259 -12.38 -4.97 -9.14
CA THR A 259 -11.49 -5.68 -8.20
C THR A 259 -12.29 -6.47 -7.17
N ALA A 260 -13.37 -5.89 -6.63
CA ALA A 260 -14.26 -6.56 -5.68
C ALA A 260 -15.00 -7.74 -6.30
N VAL A 261 -15.53 -7.58 -7.51
CA VAL A 261 -16.21 -8.67 -8.26
C VAL A 261 -15.25 -9.83 -8.51
N LEU A 262 -14.03 -9.56 -8.96
CA LEU A 262 -13.00 -10.60 -9.14
C LEU A 262 -12.65 -11.27 -7.81
N SER A 263 -12.61 -10.52 -6.71
CA SER A 263 -12.35 -11.06 -5.37
C SER A 263 -13.50 -11.93 -4.86
N VAL A 264 -14.76 -11.55 -5.09
CA VAL A 264 -15.95 -12.37 -4.78
C VAL A 264 -15.93 -13.63 -5.63
N TRP A 265 -15.67 -13.50 -6.93
CA TRP A 265 -15.56 -14.67 -7.81
C TRP A 265 -14.52 -15.66 -7.29
N TYR A 266 -13.34 -15.16 -6.88
CA TYR A 266 -12.29 -16.00 -6.32
C TYR A 266 -12.71 -16.64 -4.99
N LEU A 267 -13.37 -15.89 -4.09
CA LEU A 267 -13.88 -16.40 -2.82
C LEU A 267 -14.78 -17.62 -3.01
N LEU A 268 -15.64 -17.58 -4.02
CA LEU A 268 -16.53 -18.71 -4.36
C LEU A 268 -15.79 -19.90 -4.94
N HIS A 269 -14.58 -19.69 -5.51
CA HIS A 269 -13.76 -20.72 -6.16
C HIS A 269 -12.42 -20.99 -5.45
N MET A 270 -12.33 -20.65 -4.15
CA MET A 270 -11.12 -20.89 -3.35
C MET A 270 -10.73 -22.38 -3.35
N LYS A 271 -9.43 -22.63 -3.40
CA LYS A 271 -8.86 -23.96 -3.56
C LYS A 271 -8.69 -24.70 -2.24
N THR A 272 -8.21 -23.98 -1.20
CA THR A 272 -7.77 -24.59 0.07
C THR A 272 -8.62 -24.16 1.24
N ILE A 273 -8.97 -22.87 1.30
CA ILE A 273 -9.60 -22.24 2.48
C ILE A 273 -11.02 -21.73 2.20
N ARG A 274 -11.73 -22.42 1.30
CA ARG A 274 -13.12 -22.06 0.97
C ARG A 274 -14.00 -22.12 2.21
N PRO A 275 -14.61 -20.99 2.63
CA PRO A 275 -15.45 -20.96 3.81
C PRO A 275 -16.81 -21.61 3.55
N ASP A 276 -17.28 -22.42 4.50
CA ASP A 276 -18.65 -22.94 4.53
C ASP A 276 -19.58 -21.94 5.19
N LYS A 277 -20.90 -22.10 5.04
CA LYS A 277 -21.92 -21.21 5.64
C LYS A 277 -21.71 -21.02 7.15
N SER A 278 -21.26 -22.05 7.87
CA SER A 278 -20.97 -22.00 9.32
C SER A 278 -19.79 -21.07 9.66
N CYS A 279 -18.86 -20.85 8.72
CA CYS A 279 -17.68 -20.02 8.91
C CYS A 279 -17.99 -18.52 8.95
N PHE A 280 -19.16 -18.10 8.47
CA PHE A 280 -19.60 -16.69 8.52
C PHE A 280 -20.18 -16.27 9.89
N ARG A 281 -20.36 -17.23 10.81
CA ARG A 281 -20.67 -16.88 12.21
C ARG A 281 -19.45 -16.30 12.89
N LEU A 282 -19.55 -15.05 13.36
CA LEU A 282 -18.47 -14.37 14.05
C LEU A 282 -18.11 -15.12 15.35
N ARG A 283 -16.83 -15.41 15.51
CA ARG A 283 -16.25 -15.92 16.76
C ARG A 283 -15.26 -14.90 17.30
N ALA A 284 -15.55 -14.33 18.47
CA ALA A 284 -14.74 -13.29 19.09
C ALA A 284 -13.26 -13.67 19.20
N SER A 285 -12.95 -14.93 19.54
CA SER A 285 -11.56 -15.40 19.66
C SER A 285 -10.79 -15.38 18.32
N VAL A 286 -11.47 -15.65 17.20
CA VAL A 286 -10.86 -15.62 15.86
C VAL A 286 -10.72 -14.16 15.40
N CYS A 287 -11.78 -13.37 15.56
CA CYS A 287 -11.78 -11.95 15.19
C CYS A 287 -10.69 -11.17 15.95
N THR A 288 -10.60 -11.33 17.27
CA THR A 288 -9.61 -10.64 18.10
C THR A 288 -8.18 -11.00 17.68
N ARG A 289 -7.90 -12.28 17.42
CA ARG A 289 -6.56 -12.70 16.97
C ARG A 289 -6.23 -12.19 15.56
N THR A 290 -7.20 -12.19 14.65
CA THR A 290 -7.04 -11.63 13.31
C THR A 290 -6.73 -10.13 13.39
N LEU A 291 -7.53 -9.37 14.14
CA LEU A 291 -7.31 -7.93 14.31
C LEU A 291 -5.98 -7.63 15.03
N ALA A 292 -5.62 -8.40 16.05
CA ALA A 292 -4.34 -8.20 16.75
C ALA A 292 -3.14 -8.42 15.84
N LEU A 293 -3.18 -9.42 14.94
CA LEU A 293 -2.12 -9.63 13.95
C LEU A 293 -2.11 -8.53 12.88
N GLY A 294 -3.26 -8.01 12.50
CA GLY A 294 -3.37 -6.94 11.50
C GLY A 294 -3.13 -5.53 12.03
N LEU A 295 -3.07 -5.33 13.35
CA LEU A 295 -2.92 -4.02 13.97
C LEU A 295 -1.65 -3.29 13.51
N THR A 296 -0.59 -4.02 13.24
CA THR A 296 0.66 -3.48 12.65
C THR A 296 0.40 -2.80 11.30
N SER A 297 -0.36 -3.46 10.41
CA SER A 297 -0.71 -2.92 9.09
C SER A 297 -1.59 -1.69 9.23
N PHE A 298 -2.57 -1.71 10.14
CA PHE A 298 -3.42 -0.56 10.46
C PHE A 298 -2.60 0.65 10.91
N LEU A 299 -1.74 0.47 11.92
CA LEU A 299 -0.90 1.54 12.45
C LEU A 299 0.03 2.12 11.37
N SER A 300 0.60 1.27 10.52
CA SER A 300 1.45 1.73 9.42
C SER A 300 0.71 2.66 8.45
N GLN A 301 -0.56 2.43 8.16
CA GLN A 301 -1.34 3.28 7.26
C GLN A 301 -1.79 4.58 7.94
N ILE A 302 -2.33 4.50 9.14
CA ILE A 302 -2.79 5.70 9.89
C ILE A 302 -1.63 6.63 10.22
N SER A 303 -0.50 6.07 10.62
CA SER A 303 0.68 6.88 10.96
C SER A 303 1.28 7.59 9.75
N LEU A 304 1.13 7.03 8.54
CA LEU A 304 1.54 7.72 7.31
C LEU A 304 0.81 9.06 7.16
N VAL A 305 -0.51 9.08 7.37
CA VAL A 305 -1.31 10.32 7.31
C VAL A 305 -0.88 11.29 8.40
N ALA A 306 -0.72 10.81 9.64
CA ALA A 306 -0.29 11.65 10.75
C ALA A 306 1.11 12.24 10.53
N ALA A 307 2.04 11.44 10.01
CA ALA A 307 3.40 11.88 9.69
C ALA A 307 3.40 12.93 8.55
N MET A 308 2.61 12.70 7.48
CA MET A 308 2.46 13.69 6.41
C MET A 308 1.89 15.00 6.92
N ALA A 309 0.86 14.96 7.75
CA ALA A 309 0.27 16.16 8.35
C ALA A 309 1.28 16.90 9.23
N ALA A 310 2.02 16.19 10.08
CA ALA A 310 3.06 16.78 10.94
C ALA A 310 4.18 17.42 10.10
N VAL A 311 4.70 16.71 9.11
CA VAL A 311 5.75 17.20 8.22
C VAL A 311 5.28 18.44 7.45
N ASN A 312 4.09 18.40 6.84
CA ASN A 312 3.55 19.52 6.07
C ASN A 312 3.33 20.76 6.93
N ASN A 313 2.80 20.61 8.15
CA ASN A 313 2.60 21.73 9.07
C ASN A 313 3.93 22.35 9.51
N MET A 314 4.93 21.50 9.82
CA MET A 314 6.26 21.98 10.21
C MET A 314 7.01 22.62 9.04
N LEU A 315 6.89 22.05 7.82
CA LEU A 315 7.45 22.68 6.61
C LEU A 315 6.88 24.07 6.40
N ARG A 316 5.55 24.21 6.46
CA ARG A 316 4.89 25.53 6.28
C ARG A 316 5.36 26.54 7.33
N LYS A 317 5.41 26.12 8.61
CA LYS A 317 5.82 27.00 9.71
C LYS A 317 7.28 27.44 9.60
N TYR A 318 8.20 26.50 9.36
CA TYR A 318 9.64 26.79 9.39
C TYR A 318 10.19 27.27 8.04
N ALA A 319 9.53 27.01 6.92
CA ALA A 319 9.85 27.66 5.65
C ALA A 319 9.57 29.16 5.69
N ALA A 320 8.47 29.59 6.32
CA ALA A 320 8.16 31.02 6.50
C ALA A 320 9.19 31.76 7.37
N LEU A 321 9.94 31.07 8.21
CA LEU A 321 11.01 31.63 9.05
C LEU A 321 12.40 31.56 8.39
N ASP A 322 12.53 30.91 7.24
CA ASP A 322 13.80 30.79 6.53
C ASP A 322 14.11 32.05 5.72
N PRO A 323 15.36 32.55 5.70
CA PRO A 323 15.72 33.78 5.00
C PRO A 323 15.46 33.77 3.48
N ILE A 324 15.48 32.57 2.86
CA ILE A 324 15.26 32.40 1.41
C ILE A 324 13.81 32.02 1.14
N PHE A 325 13.32 30.99 1.85
CA PHE A 325 11.97 30.44 1.62
C PHE A 325 10.85 31.21 2.33
N GLY A 326 11.20 32.20 3.19
CA GLY A 326 10.25 33.17 3.72
C GLY A 326 9.82 34.24 2.70
N LEU A 327 10.54 34.36 1.58
CA LEU A 327 10.16 35.24 0.48
C LEU A 327 9.01 34.61 -0.32
N GLU A 328 7.97 35.42 -0.63
CA GLU A 328 6.74 34.96 -1.29
C GLU A 328 7.00 34.14 -2.56
N GLN A 329 7.96 34.58 -3.37
CA GLN A 329 8.36 33.92 -4.63
C GLN A 329 8.97 32.50 -4.45
N TYR A 330 9.47 32.15 -3.26
CA TYR A 330 10.13 30.86 -2.97
C TYR A 330 9.42 30.03 -1.89
N ALA A 331 8.34 30.55 -1.30
CA ALA A 331 7.64 29.95 -0.17
C ALA A 331 7.11 28.53 -0.44
N GLN A 332 6.78 28.22 -1.68
CA GLN A 332 6.25 26.92 -2.11
C GLN A 332 7.34 25.83 -2.28
N ILE A 333 8.63 26.23 -2.44
CA ILE A 333 9.72 25.30 -2.78
C ILE A 333 9.87 24.17 -1.75
N PRO A 334 9.94 24.41 -0.43
CA PRO A 334 10.13 23.34 0.53
C PRO A 334 9.03 22.29 0.49
N MET A 335 7.78 22.69 0.34
CA MET A 335 6.64 21.78 0.28
C MET A 335 6.64 20.96 -1.01
N ALA A 336 6.89 21.59 -2.16
CA ALA A 336 6.98 20.92 -3.45
C ALA A 336 8.11 19.87 -3.46
N VAL A 337 9.29 20.26 -2.97
CA VAL A 337 10.48 19.39 -2.91
C VAL A 337 10.25 18.18 -2.00
N VAL A 338 9.79 18.40 -0.76
CA VAL A 338 9.54 17.28 0.16
C VAL A 338 8.43 16.37 -0.38
N GLY A 339 7.42 16.92 -1.06
CA GLY A 339 6.41 16.14 -1.77
C GLY A 339 7.01 15.17 -2.79
N ILE A 340 7.99 15.61 -3.58
CA ILE A 340 8.71 14.75 -4.56
C ILE A 340 9.53 13.68 -3.84
N VAL A 341 10.27 14.06 -2.79
CA VAL A 341 11.06 13.10 -1.98
C VAL A 341 10.15 12.02 -1.40
N MET A 342 8.98 12.38 -0.87
CA MET A 342 8.01 11.44 -0.33
C MET A 342 7.40 10.52 -1.39
N LYS A 343 7.16 11.00 -2.61
CA LYS A 343 6.70 10.15 -3.73
C LYS A 343 7.76 9.10 -4.10
N PHE A 344 9.03 9.50 -4.18
CA PHE A 344 10.13 8.55 -4.40
C PHE A 344 10.20 7.52 -3.27
N PHE A 345 10.15 7.97 -2.01
CA PHE A 345 10.14 7.09 -0.85
C PHE A 345 8.96 6.12 -0.88
N GLN A 346 7.77 6.56 -1.28
CA GLN A 346 6.59 5.70 -1.40
C GLN A 346 6.78 4.58 -2.43
N ILE A 347 7.46 4.86 -3.55
CA ILE A 347 7.80 3.82 -4.54
C ILE A 347 8.73 2.77 -3.91
N VAL A 348 9.79 3.21 -3.21
CA VAL A 348 10.73 2.30 -2.52
C VAL A 348 9.99 1.46 -1.48
N ILE A 349 9.18 2.08 -0.63
CA ILE A 349 8.41 1.39 0.40
C ILE A 349 7.37 0.43 -0.18
N SER A 350 6.78 0.73 -1.34
CA SER A 350 5.87 -0.21 -2.03
C SER A 350 6.58 -1.50 -2.43
N ILE A 351 7.85 -1.42 -2.87
CA ILE A 351 8.68 -2.61 -3.17
C ILE A 351 8.93 -3.40 -1.89
N VAL A 352 9.36 -2.72 -0.84
CA VAL A 352 9.70 -3.29 0.48
C VAL A 352 8.48 -3.98 1.10
N VAL A 353 7.38 -3.27 1.25
CA VAL A 353 6.13 -3.83 1.80
C VAL A 353 5.63 -4.98 0.93
N GLY A 354 5.72 -4.85 -0.40
CA GLY A 354 5.33 -5.90 -1.34
C GLY A 354 6.13 -7.18 -1.15
N MET A 355 7.44 -7.07 -0.92
CA MET A 355 8.32 -8.20 -0.68
C MET A 355 8.02 -8.87 0.67
N ALA A 356 7.93 -8.09 1.74
CA ALA A 356 7.65 -8.59 3.08
C ALA A 356 6.24 -9.18 3.20
N ALA A 357 5.20 -8.48 2.71
CA ALA A 357 3.81 -8.94 2.74
C ALA A 357 3.58 -10.16 1.83
N GLY A 358 4.29 -10.25 0.71
CA GLY A 358 4.31 -11.46 -0.12
C GLY A 358 4.85 -12.69 0.63
N CYS A 359 5.74 -12.50 1.60
CA CYS A 359 6.29 -13.59 2.39
C CYS A 359 5.37 -14.06 3.54
N ILE A 360 4.32 -13.31 3.92
CA ILE A 360 3.44 -13.66 5.05
C ILE A 360 2.90 -15.11 4.95
N PRO A 361 2.35 -15.56 3.81
CA PRO A 361 1.85 -16.94 3.70
C PRO A 361 2.93 -17.99 3.92
N ILE A 362 4.13 -17.75 3.41
CA ILE A 362 5.24 -18.72 3.49
C ILE A 362 5.76 -18.82 4.92
N VAL A 363 5.97 -17.67 5.56
CA VAL A 363 6.47 -17.59 6.95
C VAL A 363 5.44 -18.19 7.91
N GLY A 364 4.18 -17.76 7.81
CA GLY A 364 3.10 -18.25 8.67
C GLY A 364 2.92 -19.75 8.59
N PHE A 365 2.91 -20.30 7.37
CA PHE A 365 2.79 -21.76 7.17
C PHE A 365 3.96 -22.52 7.81
N ASN A 366 5.21 -22.12 7.55
CA ASN A 366 6.38 -22.80 8.10
C ASN A 366 6.48 -22.62 9.63
N MET A 367 6.03 -21.50 10.19
CA MET A 367 5.91 -21.32 11.64
C MET A 367 4.87 -22.28 12.23
N GLY A 368 3.70 -22.37 11.61
CA GLY A 368 2.65 -23.29 12.02
C GLY A 368 3.08 -24.76 11.96
N ALA A 369 3.82 -25.13 10.92
CA ALA A 369 4.34 -26.48 10.68
C ALA A 369 5.60 -26.81 11.51
N GLY A 370 6.09 -25.91 12.37
CA GLY A 370 7.30 -26.13 13.18
C GLY A 370 8.62 -26.12 12.40
N LYS A 371 8.62 -25.75 11.10
CA LYS A 371 9.81 -25.78 10.22
C LYS A 371 10.69 -24.53 10.42
N ARG A 372 11.31 -24.41 11.57
CA ARG A 372 12.03 -23.21 12.03
C ARG A 372 13.27 -22.86 11.21
N ASP A 373 14.01 -23.84 10.72
CA ASP A 373 15.17 -23.60 9.85
C ASP A 373 14.76 -22.90 8.55
N ARG A 374 13.59 -23.28 8.02
CA ARG A 374 13.03 -22.61 6.84
C ARG A 374 12.62 -21.17 7.15
N VAL A 375 12.01 -20.93 8.32
CA VAL A 375 11.67 -19.56 8.78
C VAL A 375 12.92 -18.73 8.97
N LYS A 376 13.99 -19.27 9.56
CA LYS A 376 15.29 -18.61 9.68
C LYS A 376 15.89 -18.27 8.32
N SER A 377 15.88 -19.22 7.38
CA SER A 377 16.37 -18.97 6.01
C SER A 377 15.53 -17.90 5.28
N LEU A 378 14.20 -17.92 5.45
CA LEU A 378 13.29 -16.89 4.92
C LEU A 378 13.62 -15.52 5.49
N PHE A 379 13.82 -15.42 6.81
CA PHE A 379 14.12 -14.16 7.48
C PHE A 379 15.45 -13.56 6.99
N THR A 380 16.50 -14.36 6.95
CA THR A 380 17.82 -13.92 6.44
C THR A 380 17.73 -13.43 4.99
N ARG A 381 17.06 -14.20 4.12
CA ARG A 381 16.90 -13.82 2.71
C ARG A 381 16.07 -12.56 2.54
N LEU A 382 15.00 -12.41 3.34
CA LEU A 382 14.18 -11.21 3.31
C LEU A 382 14.98 -9.98 3.75
N LEU A 383 15.69 -10.04 4.88
CA LEU A 383 16.51 -8.92 5.37
C LEU A 383 17.60 -8.53 4.36
N LEU A 384 18.27 -9.50 3.73
CA LEU A 384 19.27 -9.24 2.69
C LEU A 384 18.65 -8.59 1.45
N ALA A 385 17.51 -9.07 0.99
CA ALA A 385 16.82 -8.51 -0.16
C ALA A 385 16.35 -7.07 0.12
N GLU A 386 15.79 -6.82 1.30
CA GLU A 386 15.36 -5.48 1.72
C GLU A 386 16.54 -4.51 1.89
N ALA A 387 17.63 -4.98 2.48
CA ALA A 387 18.87 -4.21 2.56
C ALA A 387 19.42 -3.86 1.17
N THR A 388 19.32 -4.80 0.21
CA THR A 388 19.74 -4.57 -1.18
C THR A 388 18.86 -3.51 -1.85
N VAL A 389 17.53 -3.57 -1.70
CA VAL A 389 16.61 -2.54 -2.21
C VAL A 389 16.93 -1.19 -1.59
N GLY A 390 17.12 -1.14 -0.27
CA GLY A 390 17.53 0.08 0.44
C GLY A 390 18.86 0.63 -0.03
N ALA A 391 19.86 -0.24 -0.26
CA ALA A 391 21.17 0.17 -0.77
C ALA A 391 21.09 0.74 -2.19
N VAL A 392 20.32 0.11 -3.07
CA VAL A 392 20.07 0.63 -4.43
C VAL A 392 19.37 1.99 -4.37
N ALA A 393 18.34 2.13 -3.53
CA ALA A 393 17.65 3.41 -3.35
C ALA A 393 18.60 4.49 -2.80
N PHE A 394 19.43 4.15 -1.81
CA PHE A 394 20.44 5.05 -1.25
C PHE A 394 21.44 5.52 -2.32
N LEU A 395 22.00 4.60 -3.11
CA LEU A 395 22.92 4.94 -4.19
C LEU A 395 22.29 5.83 -5.26
N LEU A 396 21.03 5.57 -5.62
CA LEU A 396 20.30 6.42 -6.56
C LEU A 396 20.13 7.85 -6.03
N VAL A 397 19.79 7.98 -4.76
CA VAL A 397 19.58 9.28 -4.11
C VAL A 397 20.89 10.05 -3.92
N GLU A 398 21.98 9.36 -3.60
CA GLU A 398 23.26 10.01 -3.35
C GLU A 398 23.96 10.44 -4.66
N PHE A 399 23.97 9.57 -5.69
CA PHE A 399 24.72 9.82 -6.91
C PHE A 399 23.88 10.47 -8.01
N PHE A 400 22.55 10.27 -8.04
CA PHE A 400 21.67 10.72 -9.11
C PHE A 400 20.50 11.61 -8.65
N PRO A 401 20.65 12.50 -7.62
CA PRO A 401 19.52 13.28 -7.10
C PRO A 401 18.94 14.24 -8.14
N ARG A 402 19.79 14.86 -8.99
CA ARG A 402 19.33 15.78 -10.04
C ARG A 402 18.48 15.09 -11.10
N GLN A 403 18.85 13.88 -11.49
CA GLN A 403 18.10 13.07 -12.45
C GLN A 403 16.73 12.66 -11.85
N LEU A 404 16.71 12.26 -10.57
CA LEU A 404 15.46 11.94 -9.86
C LEU A 404 14.52 13.16 -9.81
N ILE A 405 15.04 14.34 -9.49
CA ILE A 405 14.27 15.60 -9.51
C ILE A 405 13.70 15.86 -10.91
N GLY A 406 14.50 15.65 -11.97
CA GLY A 406 14.09 15.85 -13.35
C GLY A 406 12.96 14.91 -13.82
N ILE A 407 12.90 13.68 -13.30
CA ILE A 407 11.82 12.73 -13.60
C ILE A 407 10.46 13.27 -13.13
N PHE A 408 10.43 14.01 -12.03
CA PHE A 408 9.21 14.59 -11.47
C PHE A 408 8.87 15.99 -12.04
N GLY A 409 9.55 16.43 -13.11
CA GLY A 409 9.18 17.63 -13.88
C GLY A 409 9.75 18.96 -13.39
N ALA A 410 10.65 18.93 -12.41
CA ALA A 410 11.18 20.14 -11.76
C ALA A 410 12.56 20.61 -12.31
N SER A 411 12.90 20.28 -13.55
CA SER A 411 14.23 20.56 -14.11
C SER A 411 14.48 22.04 -14.51
N ASN A 412 13.47 22.89 -14.54
CA ASN A 412 13.55 24.26 -15.04
C ASN A 412 13.22 25.34 -13.96
N GLU A 413 13.27 24.97 -12.68
CA GLU A 413 13.01 25.89 -11.59
C GLU A 413 14.30 26.59 -11.10
N SER A 414 14.17 27.47 -10.12
CA SER A 414 15.25 28.30 -9.62
C SER A 414 16.46 27.50 -9.09
N VAL A 415 17.62 28.14 -9.00
CA VAL A 415 18.84 27.54 -8.39
C VAL A 415 18.57 27.09 -6.95
N TYR A 416 17.78 27.85 -6.19
CA TYR A 416 17.38 27.53 -4.82
C TYR A 416 16.54 26.25 -4.74
N TYR A 417 15.66 26.01 -5.72
CA TYR A 417 14.89 24.79 -5.83
C TYR A 417 15.81 23.56 -5.96
N THR A 418 16.73 23.60 -6.93
CA THR A 418 17.64 22.48 -7.18
C THR A 418 18.56 22.20 -5.99
N GLN A 419 19.11 23.26 -5.36
CA GLN A 419 19.96 23.12 -4.18
C GLN A 419 19.21 22.49 -3.00
N PHE A 420 18.02 22.99 -2.70
CA PHE A 420 17.21 22.45 -1.61
C PHE A 420 16.72 21.03 -1.92
N ALA A 421 16.37 20.74 -3.16
CA ALA A 421 15.92 19.41 -3.57
C ALA A 421 17.04 18.35 -3.42
N VAL A 422 18.26 18.66 -3.91
CA VAL A 422 19.42 17.76 -3.72
C VAL A 422 19.70 17.54 -2.23
N LYS A 423 19.66 18.59 -1.42
CA LYS A 423 19.85 18.51 0.02
C LYS A 423 18.76 17.67 0.69
N ALA A 424 17.50 17.91 0.33
CA ALA A 424 16.35 17.17 0.88
C ALA A 424 16.41 15.69 0.53
N PHE A 425 16.69 15.31 -0.72
CA PHE A 425 16.85 13.92 -1.11
C PHE A 425 17.93 13.21 -0.29
N ARG A 426 19.12 13.81 -0.21
CA ARG A 426 20.26 13.23 0.51
C ARG A 426 20.01 13.09 2.01
N ILE A 427 19.48 14.13 2.65
CA ILE A 427 19.27 14.10 4.12
C ILE A 427 18.09 13.17 4.46
N TYR A 428 16.93 13.37 3.84
CA TYR A 428 15.71 12.66 4.22
C TYR A 428 15.80 11.15 3.98
N LEU A 429 16.57 10.72 2.97
CA LEU A 429 16.70 9.32 2.57
C LEU A 429 18.06 8.69 2.92
N CYS A 430 18.93 9.37 3.68
CA CYS A 430 20.25 8.81 4.02
C CYS A 430 20.17 7.50 4.81
N MET A 431 19.09 7.27 5.57
CA MET A 431 18.87 6.05 6.36
C MET A 431 17.83 5.11 5.72
N VAL A 432 17.55 5.23 4.43
CA VAL A 432 16.57 4.41 3.73
C VAL A 432 16.83 2.89 3.84
N ILE A 433 18.10 2.48 3.98
CA ILE A 433 18.45 1.06 4.19
C ILE A 433 17.82 0.57 5.50
N PHE A 434 17.94 1.35 6.58
CA PHE A 434 17.34 0.99 7.87
C PHE A 434 15.81 1.06 7.83
N ALA A 435 15.23 2.01 7.10
CA ALA A 435 13.80 2.08 6.86
C ALA A 435 13.27 0.77 6.24
N CYS A 436 13.96 0.25 5.21
CA CYS A 436 13.62 -1.01 4.55
C CYS A 436 13.68 -2.20 5.52
N ILE A 437 14.78 -2.32 6.27
CA ILE A 437 14.96 -3.40 7.25
C ILE A 437 13.92 -3.32 8.38
N ASN A 438 13.61 -2.13 8.88
CA ASN A 438 12.58 -1.92 9.90
C ASN A 438 11.21 -2.40 9.41
N LYS A 439 10.80 -2.03 8.20
CA LYS A 439 9.54 -2.47 7.58
C LYS A 439 9.48 -3.99 7.45
N ALA A 440 10.55 -4.60 6.93
CA ALA A 440 10.65 -6.05 6.83
C ALA A 440 10.53 -6.74 8.20
N CYS A 441 11.18 -6.20 9.22
CA CYS A 441 11.22 -6.78 10.55
C CYS A 441 9.82 -6.86 11.18
N PHE A 442 9.03 -5.78 11.19
CA PHE A 442 7.73 -5.86 11.84
C PHE A 442 6.68 -6.64 11.02
N ILE A 443 6.71 -6.62 9.68
CA ILE A 443 5.85 -7.49 8.86
C ILE A 443 6.22 -8.96 9.06
N PHE A 444 7.52 -9.26 9.19
CA PHE A 444 7.96 -10.63 9.46
C PHE A 444 7.52 -11.11 10.85
N LEU A 445 7.64 -10.30 11.90
CA LEU A 445 7.15 -10.61 13.24
C LEU A 445 5.63 -10.86 13.24
N GLN A 446 4.86 -10.04 12.50
CA GLN A 446 3.43 -10.24 12.25
C GLN A 446 3.16 -11.62 11.65
N SER A 447 3.92 -11.98 10.62
CA SER A 447 3.76 -13.27 9.91
C SER A 447 4.13 -14.50 10.75
N MET A 448 5.03 -14.32 11.74
CA MET A 448 5.35 -15.34 12.76
C MET A 448 4.27 -15.50 13.84
N GLY A 449 3.24 -14.66 13.86
CA GLY A 449 2.24 -14.63 14.91
C GLY A 449 2.63 -13.84 16.16
N LYS A 450 3.77 -13.13 16.15
CA LYS A 450 4.26 -12.28 17.26
C LYS A 450 3.62 -10.88 17.19
N ALA A 451 2.29 -10.80 17.33
CA ALA A 451 1.51 -9.58 17.17
C ALA A 451 2.03 -8.42 18.05
N ALA A 452 2.24 -8.67 19.35
CA ALA A 452 2.68 -7.61 20.27
C ALA A 452 4.03 -7.00 19.89
N ALA A 453 5.04 -7.83 19.58
CA ALA A 453 6.36 -7.35 19.19
C ALA A 453 6.32 -6.56 17.87
N SER A 454 5.53 -7.03 16.91
CA SER A 454 5.30 -6.36 15.63
C SER A 454 4.64 -4.99 15.82
N THR A 455 3.56 -4.94 16.61
CA THR A 455 2.81 -3.72 16.91
C THR A 455 3.65 -2.69 17.66
N ILE A 456 4.40 -3.12 18.70
CA ILE A 456 5.28 -2.23 19.47
C ILE A 456 6.35 -1.62 18.56
N LEU A 457 7.01 -2.43 17.73
CA LEU A 457 8.05 -1.93 16.83
C LEU A 457 7.46 -0.95 15.79
N SER A 458 6.27 -1.26 15.25
CA SER A 458 5.56 -0.37 14.33
C SER A 458 5.16 0.94 15.02
N MET A 459 4.60 0.90 16.23
CA MET A 459 4.25 2.10 17.00
C MET A 459 5.48 2.98 17.29
N LEU A 460 6.59 2.37 17.71
CA LEU A 460 7.82 3.12 17.95
C LEU A 460 8.27 3.87 16.69
N ARG A 461 8.31 3.18 15.55
CA ARG A 461 8.77 3.79 14.29
C ARG A 461 7.80 4.83 13.76
N GLU A 462 6.51 4.48 13.70
CA GLU A 462 5.55 5.30 12.96
C GLU A 462 5.02 6.46 13.80
N VAL A 463 4.71 6.22 15.08
CA VAL A 463 4.07 7.23 15.95
C VAL A 463 5.12 7.92 16.82
N VAL A 464 5.84 7.16 17.67
CA VAL A 464 6.71 7.78 18.69
C VAL A 464 7.87 8.52 18.04
N PHE A 465 8.60 7.86 17.15
CA PHE A 465 9.75 8.45 16.49
C PHE A 465 9.35 9.22 15.23
N GLY A 466 8.47 8.68 14.36
CA GLY A 466 8.09 9.32 13.11
C GLY A 466 7.39 10.65 13.32
N VAL A 467 6.24 10.65 13.96
CA VAL A 467 5.49 11.89 14.26
C VAL A 467 6.22 12.71 15.32
N GLY A 468 6.76 12.06 16.37
CA GLY A 468 7.43 12.74 17.47
C GLY A 468 8.63 13.58 17.00
N PHE A 469 9.55 13.02 16.21
CA PHE A 469 10.69 13.77 15.69
C PHE A 469 10.32 14.75 14.58
N ALA A 470 9.26 14.48 13.80
CA ALA A 470 8.75 15.46 12.85
C ALA A 470 8.27 16.75 13.54
N LEU A 471 7.78 16.66 14.78
CA LEU A 471 7.38 17.82 15.59
C LEU A 471 8.52 18.40 16.42
N LEU A 472 9.40 17.55 16.97
CA LEU A 472 10.43 17.94 17.93
C LEU A 472 11.67 18.56 17.27
N LEU A 473 12.24 17.91 16.24
CA LEU A 473 13.50 18.35 15.64
C LEU A 473 13.45 19.73 14.98
N PRO A 474 12.33 20.14 14.36
CA PRO A 474 12.23 21.49 13.82
C PRO A 474 12.34 22.60 14.87
N LEU A 475 12.02 22.33 16.15
CA LEU A 475 12.19 23.30 17.26
C LEU A 475 13.66 23.69 17.46
N PHE A 476 14.59 22.77 17.19
CA PHE A 476 16.04 22.98 17.41
C PHE A 476 16.78 23.34 16.11
N PHE A 477 16.36 22.76 14.98
CA PHE A 477 17.08 22.85 13.71
C PHE A 477 16.30 23.56 12.60
N GLY A 478 15.15 24.17 12.92
CA GLY A 478 14.32 24.86 11.94
C GLY A 478 13.90 23.96 10.77
N LEU A 479 13.96 24.48 9.55
CA LEU A 479 13.58 23.75 8.33
C LEU A 479 14.40 22.46 8.13
N ASN A 480 15.69 22.45 8.50
CA ASN A 480 16.53 21.26 8.45
C ASN A 480 16.06 20.17 9.42
N GLY A 481 15.47 20.55 10.56
CA GLY A 481 14.92 19.60 11.53
C GLY A 481 13.80 18.73 10.93
N VAL A 482 13.01 19.27 10.00
CA VAL A 482 12.02 18.50 9.27
C VAL A 482 12.70 17.41 8.43
N LEU A 483 13.81 17.74 7.76
CA LEU A 483 14.55 16.78 6.95
C LEU A 483 15.25 15.70 7.79
N TYR A 484 15.70 16.03 9.01
CA TYR A 484 16.34 15.07 9.93
C TYR A 484 15.35 14.11 10.60
N SER A 485 14.05 14.41 10.60
CA SER A 485 13.04 13.63 11.35
C SER A 485 12.99 12.16 10.93
N MET A 486 12.97 11.86 9.64
CA MET A 486 12.93 10.48 9.13
C MET A 486 14.22 9.70 9.39
N PRO A 487 15.42 10.21 9.05
CA PRO A 487 16.67 9.49 9.32
C PRO A 487 16.85 9.13 10.81
N VAL A 488 16.57 10.08 11.70
CA VAL A 488 16.68 9.85 13.15
C VAL A 488 15.68 8.79 13.63
N SER A 489 14.43 8.87 13.15
CA SER A 489 13.41 7.86 13.43
C SER A 489 13.84 6.47 12.97
N ASP A 490 14.32 6.33 11.74
CA ASP A 490 14.70 5.05 11.18
C ASP A 490 15.94 4.45 11.85
N LEU A 491 16.91 5.29 12.23
CA LEU A 491 18.11 4.85 12.97
C LEU A 491 17.77 4.33 14.37
N LEU A 492 16.97 5.07 15.13
CA LEU A 492 16.57 4.65 16.48
C LEU A 492 15.67 3.42 16.46
N THR A 493 14.77 3.35 15.49
CA THR A 493 13.96 2.14 15.29
C THR A 493 14.82 0.95 14.93
N PHE A 494 15.85 1.13 14.10
CA PHE A 494 16.76 0.05 13.73
C PHE A 494 17.53 -0.48 14.93
N ALA A 495 17.93 0.35 15.88
CA ALA A 495 18.56 -0.11 17.13
C ALA A 495 17.63 -1.08 17.89
N VAL A 496 16.35 -0.77 18.00
CA VAL A 496 15.35 -1.67 18.62
C VAL A 496 15.11 -2.90 17.74
N ALA A 497 14.98 -2.73 16.43
CA ALA A 497 14.79 -3.82 15.48
C ALA A 497 15.98 -4.81 15.52
N ALA A 498 17.22 -4.34 15.65
CA ALA A 498 18.40 -5.18 15.75
C ALA A 498 18.35 -6.11 16.99
N LEU A 499 17.85 -5.60 18.11
CA LEU A 499 17.62 -6.42 19.32
C LEU A 499 16.56 -7.50 19.06
N LEU A 500 15.45 -7.13 18.43
CA LEU A 500 14.38 -8.08 18.08
C LEU A 500 14.82 -9.10 17.03
N ILE A 501 15.62 -8.69 16.05
CA ILE A 501 16.25 -9.59 15.07
C ILE A 501 17.11 -10.62 15.80
N ARG A 502 18.03 -10.15 16.68
CA ARG A 502 18.90 -11.04 17.47
C ARG A 502 18.08 -12.01 18.33
N GLN A 503 17.05 -11.51 19.01
CA GLN A 503 16.14 -12.34 19.81
C GLN A 503 15.40 -13.35 18.95
N THR A 504 14.92 -12.95 17.77
CA THR A 504 14.21 -13.85 16.85
C THR A 504 15.11 -14.98 16.38
N TYR A 505 16.37 -14.68 15.98
CA TYR A 505 17.33 -15.73 15.63
C TYR A 505 17.64 -16.66 16.79
N ARG A 506 17.74 -16.13 18.03
CA ARG A 506 17.97 -16.96 19.23
C ARG A 506 16.81 -17.93 19.47
N VAL A 507 15.56 -17.45 19.40
CA VAL A 507 14.37 -18.28 19.57
C VAL A 507 14.26 -19.34 18.48
N LEU A 508 14.53 -18.98 17.23
CA LEU A 508 14.51 -19.94 16.11
C LEU A 508 15.63 -20.98 16.20
N ARG A 509 16.70 -20.73 16.94
CA ARG A 509 17.82 -21.66 17.16
C ARG A 509 17.57 -22.59 18.35
N GLN A 510 17.17 -22.06 19.53
CA GLN A 510 17.03 -22.82 20.77
C GLN A 510 15.99 -23.93 20.73
N GLU A 511 14.90 -23.73 19.96
CA GLU A 511 13.86 -24.74 19.87
C GLU A 511 14.09 -25.73 18.69
N GLY A 512 15.15 -25.55 17.90
CA GLY A 512 15.63 -26.52 16.90
C GLY A 512 16.58 -27.56 17.47
N GLU A 513 17.12 -27.33 18.66
CA GLU A 513 18.04 -28.26 19.36
C GLU A 513 17.30 -29.23 20.32
N LEU A 514 15.96 -29.09 20.45
CA LEU A 514 15.12 -29.92 21.33
C LEU A 514 14.26 -30.97 20.57
N LEU A 515 14.51 -31.17 19.29
CA LEU A 515 13.96 -32.25 18.44
C LEU A 515 15.09 -33.03 17.78
#